data_0d48a73740a5ac119d92b1143d2fa85f
#
_entry.id   0d48a73740a5ac119d92b1143d2fa85f
#
_cell.length_a   1.000
_cell.length_b   1.000
_cell.length_c   1.000
_cell.angle_alpha   90.00
_cell.angle_beta   90.00
_cell.angle_gamma   90.00
#
_symmetry.space_group_name_H-M   'P 1'
#
loop_
_entity.id
_entity.type
_entity.pdbx_description
1 polymer ?
#
loop_
_entity_poly.entity_id
_entity_poly.type
_entity_poly.pdbx_seq_one_letter_code
_entity_poly.pdbx_strand_id
1 'polypeptide(L)'
;MKPEIRDWLQNNYFSVARPVLKNSDNIYPLILASQQGRSDVVRFLIEQNAAPDVIDQYGNNALWAACYADNSDCIDALIQAGVDINHQNSASGATALIFAASSGREKVVEQLLAAGADPDLKSHDDFTALDLASTRKILKLLSKLVKSGD
;
A
#
# COMPACT_ATOMS: atom_id res chain seq x y z
N MET A 1 8.06 15.68 18.56
CA MET A 1 7.02 15.56 17.49
C MET A 1 6.83 16.91 16.83
N LYS A 2 6.87 16.91 15.50
CA LYS A 2 6.66 18.15 14.74
C LYS A 2 5.22 18.65 14.89
N PRO A 3 5.01 19.98 14.94
CA PRO A 3 3.66 20.52 15.10
C PRO A 3 2.66 20.02 14.03
N GLU A 4 3.11 19.89 12.79
CA GLU A 4 2.25 19.45 11.69
C GLU A 4 1.74 18.03 11.93
N ILE A 5 2.57 17.16 12.49
CA ILE A 5 2.19 15.78 12.78
C ILE A 5 1.21 15.75 13.96
N ARG A 6 1.50 16.54 14.99
CA ARG A 6 0.60 16.66 16.15
C ARG A 6 -0.77 17.13 15.71
N ASP A 7 -0.82 18.20 14.90
CA ASP A 7 -2.07 18.76 14.39
C ASP A 7 -2.83 17.72 13.56
N TRP A 8 -2.12 16.98 12.72
CA TRP A 8 -2.74 15.93 11.92
C TRP A 8 -3.38 14.85 12.82
N LEU A 9 -2.66 14.42 13.84
CA LEU A 9 -3.19 13.42 14.79
C LEU A 9 -4.45 13.93 15.46
N GLN A 10 -4.40 15.15 16.01
CA GLN A 10 -5.53 15.74 16.73
C GLN A 10 -6.72 15.96 15.81
N ASN A 11 -6.50 16.46 14.62
CA ASN A 11 -7.56 16.72 13.66
C ASN A 11 -8.26 15.45 13.16
N ASN A 12 -7.59 14.31 13.27
CA ASN A 12 -8.14 13.02 12.88
C ASN A 12 -8.51 12.14 14.09
N TYR A 13 -8.58 12.76 15.27
CA TYR A 13 -9.04 12.10 16.50
C TYR A 13 -8.14 10.96 16.97
N PHE A 14 -6.84 11.02 16.64
CA PHE A 14 -5.86 10.08 17.15
C PHE A 14 -5.22 10.61 18.43
N SER A 15 -4.77 9.68 19.27
CA SER A 15 -4.07 10.03 20.50
C SER A 15 -2.65 10.49 20.21
N VAL A 16 -2.29 11.68 20.70
CA VAL A 16 -0.91 12.16 20.60
C VAL A 16 0.02 11.31 21.49
N ALA A 17 -0.49 10.83 22.61
CA ALA A 17 0.30 9.99 23.53
C ALA A 17 0.49 8.57 23.00
N ARG A 18 -0.45 8.07 22.19
CA ARG A 18 -0.39 6.73 21.60
C ARG A 18 -0.72 6.82 20.10
N PRO A 19 0.16 7.44 19.32
CA PRO A 19 -0.17 7.81 17.93
C PRO A 19 -0.38 6.64 16.99
N VAL A 20 0.02 5.43 17.38
CA VAL A 20 -0.10 4.26 16.51
C VAL A 20 -1.43 3.53 16.68
N LEU A 21 -2.21 3.86 17.71
CA LEU A 21 -3.47 3.17 17.98
C LEU A 21 -4.60 3.74 17.12
N LYS A 22 -5.50 2.84 16.74
CA LYS A 22 -6.70 3.27 16.01
C LYS A 22 -7.56 4.18 16.87
N ASN A 23 -8.30 5.06 16.19
CA ASN A 23 -9.20 6.00 16.88
C ASN A 23 -10.56 5.34 17.19
N SER A 24 -11.49 6.14 17.74
CA SER A 24 -12.81 5.65 18.11
C SER A 24 -13.64 5.17 16.92
N ASP A 25 -13.28 5.56 15.70
CA ASP A 25 -13.94 5.12 14.48
C ASP A 25 -13.29 3.89 13.88
N ASN A 26 -12.39 3.22 14.60
CA ASN A 26 -11.63 2.05 14.16
C ASN A 26 -10.70 2.31 12.99
N ILE A 27 -10.27 3.55 12.81
CA ILE A 27 -9.35 3.93 11.74
C ILE A 27 -7.92 3.85 12.28
N TYR A 28 -7.05 3.16 11.54
CA TYR A 28 -5.62 3.13 11.86
C TYR A 28 -4.92 4.35 11.29
N PRO A 29 -4.13 5.07 12.09
CA PRO A 29 -3.44 6.27 11.60
C PRO A 29 -2.50 5.97 10.44
N LEU A 30 -1.83 4.81 10.44
CA LEU A 30 -0.91 4.45 9.37
C LEU A 30 -1.65 4.34 8.03
N ILE A 31 -2.83 3.73 8.03
CA ILE A 31 -3.62 3.58 6.81
C ILE A 31 -4.15 4.93 6.33
N LEU A 32 -4.69 5.74 7.24
CA LEU A 32 -5.22 7.05 6.86
C LEU A 32 -4.12 7.97 6.30
N ALA A 33 -2.96 8.01 6.98
CA ALA A 33 -1.82 8.81 6.51
C ALA A 33 -1.37 8.36 5.13
N SER A 34 -1.36 7.05 4.89
CA SER A 34 -1.00 6.49 3.58
C SER A 34 -2.01 6.88 2.51
N GLN A 35 -3.31 6.82 2.81
CA GLN A 35 -4.38 7.25 1.88
C GLN A 35 -4.26 8.71 1.51
N GLN A 36 -3.81 9.54 2.44
CA GLN A 36 -3.69 10.98 2.23
C GLN A 36 -2.33 11.38 1.64
N GLY A 37 -1.43 10.41 1.43
CA GLY A 37 -0.10 10.70 0.90
C GLY A 37 0.77 11.48 1.88
N ARG A 38 0.50 11.40 3.18
CA ARG A 38 1.27 12.11 4.19
C ARG A 38 2.48 11.28 4.60
N SER A 39 3.51 11.33 3.76
CA SER A 39 4.73 10.55 3.99
C SER A 39 5.44 10.95 5.29
N ASP A 40 5.34 12.20 5.70
CA ASP A 40 5.89 12.67 6.97
C ASP A 40 5.25 11.94 8.16
N VAL A 41 3.93 11.82 8.14
CA VAL A 41 3.18 11.12 9.19
C VAL A 41 3.45 9.62 9.13
N VAL A 42 3.48 9.04 7.92
CA VAL A 42 3.79 7.61 7.75
C VAL A 42 5.14 7.28 8.37
N ARG A 43 6.19 8.05 8.06
CA ARG A 43 7.53 7.83 8.62
C ARG A 43 7.54 7.99 10.13
N PHE A 44 6.86 9.02 10.64
CA PHE A 44 6.75 9.22 12.09
C PHE A 44 6.12 8.00 12.77
N LEU A 45 5.00 7.50 12.22
CA LEU A 45 4.30 6.36 12.81
C LEU A 45 5.17 5.09 12.78
N ILE A 46 5.91 4.89 11.70
CA ILE A 46 6.84 3.77 11.60
C ILE A 46 7.94 3.88 12.68
N GLU A 47 8.47 5.09 12.89
CA GLU A 47 9.44 5.33 13.96
C GLU A 47 8.87 5.05 15.35
N GLN A 48 7.56 5.20 15.51
CA GLN A 48 6.86 4.88 16.75
C GLN A 48 6.43 3.41 16.82
N ASN A 49 6.98 2.57 15.95
CA ASN A 49 6.73 1.13 15.88
C ASN A 49 5.28 0.77 15.54
N ALA A 50 4.64 1.55 14.69
CA ALA A 50 3.34 1.17 14.15
C ALA A 50 3.46 -0.17 13.43
N ALA A 51 2.49 -1.07 13.68
CA ALA A 51 2.46 -2.35 12.97
C ALA A 51 2.16 -2.09 11.50
N PRO A 52 3.05 -2.51 10.57
CA PRO A 52 2.86 -2.18 9.15
C PRO A 52 1.73 -2.95 8.49
N ASP A 53 1.30 -4.08 9.08
CA ASP A 53 0.34 -4.98 8.45
C ASP A 53 -1.08 -4.86 9.01
N VAL A 54 -1.41 -3.75 9.67
CA VAL A 54 -2.80 -3.49 10.08
C VAL A 54 -3.69 -3.42 8.84
N ILE A 55 -4.93 -3.86 9.00
CA ILE A 55 -5.88 -3.98 7.90
C ILE A 55 -7.13 -3.18 8.23
N ASP A 56 -7.65 -2.44 7.27
CA ASP A 56 -8.89 -1.68 7.44
C ASP A 56 -10.13 -2.55 7.23
N GLN A 57 -11.30 -1.94 7.34
CA GLN A 57 -12.58 -2.65 7.20
C GLN A 57 -12.82 -3.19 5.79
N TYR A 58 -12.07 -2.71 4.80
CA TYR A 58 -12.18 -3.17 3.42
C TYR A 58 -11.18 -4.28 3.08
N GLY A 59 -10.37 -4.69 4.06
CA GLY A 59 -9.36 -5.71 3.87
C GLY A 59 -8.07 -5.23 3.23
N ASN A 60 -7.82 -3.93 3.26
CA ASN A 60 -6.62 -3.31 2.68
C ASN A 60 -5.61 -2.96 3.76
N ASN A 61 -4.32 -3.14 3.46
CA ASN A 61 -3.25 -2.66 4.32
C ASN A 61 -2.80 -1.26 3.91
N ALA A 62 -1.83 -0.70 4.63
CA ALA A 62 -1.32 0.64 4.35
C ALA A 62 -0.67 0.75 2.96
N LEU A 63 -0.05 -0.33 2.48
CA LEU A 63 0.57 -0.34 1.14
C LEU A 63 -0.48 -0.11 0.04
N TRP A 64 -1.63 -0.77 0.15
CA TRP A 64 -2.76 -0.56 -0.74
C TRP A 64 -3.18 0.91 -0.75
N ALA A 65 -3.31 1.50 0.44
CA ALA A 65 -3.70 2.90 0.60
C ALA A 65 -2.70 3.83 -0.07
N ALA A 66 -1.41 3.57 0.10
CA ALA A 66 -0.35 4.38 -0.51
C ALA A 66 -0.34 4.26 -2.03
N CYS A 67 -0.62 3.05 -2.55
CA CYS A 67 -0.74 2.84 -4.00
C CYS A 67 -1.96 3.58 -4.55
N TYR A 68 -3.08 3.57 -3.84
CA TYR A 68 -4.27 4.33 -4.21
C TYR A 68 -3.96 5.83 -4.25
N ALA A 69 -3.19 6.33 -3.29
CA ALA A 69 -2.77 7.73 -3.25
C ALA A 69 -1.72 8.07 -4.31
N ASP A 70 -1.16 7.05 -4.97
CA ASP A 70 -0.09 7.21 -5.96
C ASP A 70 1.13 7.94 -5.37
N ASN A 71 1.46 7.63 -4.12
CA ASN A 71 2.52 8.32 -3.39
C ASN A 71 3.73 7.42 -3.20
N SER A 72 4.76 7.68 -4.00
CA SER A 72 5.98 6.89 -4.03
C SER A 72 6.73 6.88 -2.69
N ASP A 73 6.76 8.01 -1.99
CA ASP A 73 7.45 8.12 -0.72
C ASP A 73 6.80 7.28 0.37
N CYS A 74 5.47 7.26 0.42
CA CYS A 74 4.74 6.41 1.35
C CYS A 74 4.99 4.94 1.04
N ILE A 75 4.96 4.56 -0.23
CA ILE A 75 5.21 3.20 -0.67
C ILE A 75 6.61 2.74 -0.21
N ASP A 76 7.63 3.56 -0.46
CA ASP A 76 9.00 3.24 -0.05
C ASP A 76 9.11 3.07 1.46
N ALA A 77 8.53 3.99 2.21
CA ALA A 77 8.58 3.95 3.67
C ALA A 77 7.96 2.66 4.21
N LEU A 78 6.81 2.26 3.66
CA LEU A 78 6.11 1.06 4.08
C LEU A 78 6.87 -0.22 3.70
N ILE A 79 7.45 -0.25 2.51
CA ILE A 79 8.26 -1.38 2.07
C ILE A 79 9.47 -1.55 3.00
N GLN A 80 10.15 -0.45 3.32
CA GLN A 80 11.30 -0.48 4.23
C GLN A 80 10.90 -0.92 5.64
N ALA A 81 9.67 -0.64 6.04
CA ALA A 81 9.16 -1.05 7.35
C ALA A 81 8.75 -2.54 7.40
N GLY A 82 8.79 -3.23 6.27
CA GLY A 82 8.47 -4.65 6.23
C GLY A 82 7.00 -4.98 6.01
N VAL A 83 6.23 -4.08 5.41
CA VAL A 83 4.84 -4.37 5.07
C VAL A 83 4.75 -5.60 4.17
N ASP A 84 3.67 -6.37 4.31
CA ASP A 84 3.42 -7.50 3.41
C ASP A 84 3.07 -6.97 2.02
N ILE A 85 4.05 -7.03 1.12
CA ILE A 85 3.91 -6.50 -0.23
C ILE A 85 2.90 -7.31 -1.06
N ASN A 86 2.68 -8.57 -0.68
CA ASN A 86 1.81 -9.49 -1.40
C ASN A 86 0.45 -9.68 -0.71
N HIS A 87 0.10 -8.80 0.21
CA HIS A 87 -1.19 -8.86 0.89
C HIS A 87 -2.33 -8.85 -0.13
N GLN A 88 -3.25 -9.80 0.00
CA GLN A 88 -4.42 -9.89 -0.85
C GLN A 88 -5.65 -9.37 -0.12
N ASN A 89 -6.37 -8.47 -0.76
CA ASN A 89 -7.62 -7.93 -0.21
C ASN A 89 -8.60 -9.07 0.03
N SER A 90 -9.24 -9.10 1.20
CA SER A 90 -10.11 -10.21 1.57
C SER A 90 -11.38 -10.28 0.71
N ALA A 91 -11.85 -9.17 0.18
CA ALA A 91 -13.06 -9.14 -0.64
C ALA A 91 -12.79 -9.54 -2.09
N SER A 92 -11.68 -9.07 -2.67
CA SER A 92 -11.37 -9.26 -4.09
C SER A 92 -10.22 -10.22 -4.35
N GLY A 93 -9.39 -10.48 -3.35
CA GLY A 93 -8.16 -11.23 -3.53
C GLY A 93 -7.05 -10.48 -4.25
N ALA A 94 -7.28 -9.21 -4.59
CA ALA A 94 -6.30 -8.43 -5.33
C ALA A 94 -5.14 -8.00 -4.44
N THR A 95 -3.94 -7.99 -5.02
CA THR A 95 -2.75 -7.42 -4.40
C THR A 95 -2.60 -5.95 -4.78
N ALA A 96 -1.69 -5.24 -4.11
CA ALA A 96 -1.36 -3.87 -4.52
C ALA A 96 -0.85 -3.83 -5.96
N LEU A 97 -0.10 -4.83 -6.39
CA LEU A 97 0.39 -4.93 -7.77
C LEU A 97 -0.76 -5.06 -8.76
N ILE A 98 -1.75 -5.91 -8.46
CA ILE A 98 -2.93 -6.06 -9.31
C ILE A 98 -3.68 -4.72 -9.41
N PHE A 99 -3.87 -4.04 -8.29
CA PHE A 99 -4.52 -2.74 -8.29
C PHE A 99 -3.75 -1.72 -9.15
N ALA A 100 -2.44 -1.63 -8.95
CA ALA A 100 -1.60 -0.68 -9.70
C ALA A 100 -1.60 -0.98 -11.20
N ALA A 101 -1.55 -2.25 -11.57
CA ALA A 101 -1.59 -2.67 -12.97
C ALA A 101 -2.91 -2.30 -13.63
N SER A 102 -4.03 -2.58 -12.96
CA SER A 102 -5.37 -2.31 -13.49
C SER A 102 -5.68 -0.83 -13.57
N SER A 103 -5.09 -0.03 -12.70
CA SER A 103 -5.34 1.42 -12.65
C SER A 103 -4.32 2.25 -13.43
N GLY A 104 -3.37 1.60 -14.11
CA GLY A 104 -2.42 2.31 -14.97
C GLY A 104 -1.31 3.05 -14.23
N ARG A 105 -1.01 2.68 -13.01
CA ARG A 105 -0.01 3.35 -12.19
C ARG A 105 1.37 2.77 -12.47
N GLU A 106 1.98 3.20 -13.57
CA GLU A 106 3.21 2.60 -14.10
C GLU A 106 4.38 2.66 -13.14
N LYS A 107 4.61 3.81 -12.52
CA LYS A 107 5.71 3.97 -11.57
C LYS A 107 5.51 3.09 -10.33
N VAL A 108 4.28 2.98 -9.88
CA VAL A 108 3.95 2.13 -8.73
C VAL A 108 4.21 0.66 -9.07
N VAL A 109 3.82 0.22 -10.27
CA VAL A 109 4.12 -1.14 -10.73
C VAL A 109 5.62 -1.40 -10.71
N GLU A 110 6.42 -0.48 -11.27
CA GLU A 110 7.87 -0.61 -11.25
C GLU A 110 8.41 -0.71 -9.82
N GLN A 111 7.92 0.14 -8.95
CA GLN A 111 8.35 0.22 -7.56
C GLN A 111 8.05 -1.08 -6.80
N LEU A 112 6.84 -1.61 -6.98
CA LEU A 112 6.42 -2.85 -6.34
C LEU A 112 7.22 -4.05 -6.87
N LEU A 113 7.44 -4.12 -8.17
CA LEU A 113 8.22 -5.20 -8.76
C LEU A 113 9.68 -5.16 -8.30
N ALA A 114 10.26 -3.96 -8.21
CA ALA A 114 11.63 -3.79 -7.72
C ALA A 114 11.77 -4.24 -6.27
N ALA A 115 10.70 -4.16 -5.50
CA ALA A 115 10.66 -4.57 -4.10
C ALA A 115 10.31 -6.05 -3.91
N GLY A 116 10.08 -6.78 -4.99
CA GLY A 116 9.84 -8.22 -4.92
C GLY A 116 8.39 -8.64 -4.90
N ALA A 117 7.46 -7.78 -5.34
CA ALA A 117 6.05 -8.17 -5.45
C ALA A 117 5.90 -9.38 -6.37
N ASP A 118 5.06 -10.33 -5.96
CA ASP A 118 4.83 -11.57 -6.71
C ASP A 118 3.81 -11.31 -7.83
N PRO A 119 4.24 -11.37 -9.10
CA PRO A 119 3.34 -11.10 -10.21
C PRO A 119 2.36 -12.22 -10.53
N ASP A 120 2.55 -13.39 -9.93
CA ASP A 120 1.75 -14.58 -10.27
C ASP A 120 0.52 -14.75 -9.37
N LEU A 121 0.38 -13.93 -8.34
CA LEU A 121 -0.78 -14.00 -7.46
C LEU A 121 -2.04 -13.59 -8.22
N LYS A 122 -3.13 -14.28 -7.91
CA LYS A 122 -4.41 -14.09 -8.59
C LYS A 122 -5.46 -13.52 -7.66
N SER A 123 -6.32 -12.67 -8.20
CA SER A 123 -7.52 -12.23 -7.51
C SER A 123 -8.51 -13.39 -7.38
N HIS A 124 -9.62 -13.17 -6.66
CA HIS A 124 -10.68 -14.17 -6.53
C HIS A 124 -11.34 -14.51 -7.87
N ASP A 125 -11.26 -13.59 -8.84
CA ASP A 125 -11.76 -13.82 -10.20
C ASP A 125 -10.71 -14.49 -11.11
N ASP A 126 -9.61 -14.95 -10.52
CA ASP A 126 -8.55 -15.69 -11.19
C ASP A 126 -7.72 -14.86 -12.16
N PHE A 127 -7.60 -13.55 -11.91
CA PHE A 127 -6.78 -12.64 -12.70
C PHE A 127 -5.45 -12.30 -12.03
N THR A 128 -4.37 -12.34 -12.80
CA THR A 128 -3.07 -11.82 -12.38
C THR A 128 -2.97 -10.33 -12.73
N ALA A 129 -1.89 -9.69 -12.26
CA ALA A 129 -1.59 -8.31 -12.64
C ALA A 129 -1.42 -8.17 -14.16
N LEU A 130 -0.80 -9.16 -14.80
CA LEU A 130 -0.63 -9.17 -16.26
C LEU A 130 -1.97 -9.18 -16.98
N ASP A 131 -2.90 -10.01 -16.51
CA ASP A 131 -4.25 -10.09 -17.10
C ASP A 131 -4.97 -8.76 -17.08
N LEU A 132 -4.71 -7.94 -16.07
CA LEU A 132 -5.39 -6.66 -15.85
C LEU A 132 -4.56 -5.45 -16.25
N ALA A 133 -3.39 -5.65 -16.85
CA ALA A 133 -2.52 -4.55 -17.24
C ALA A 133 -3.24 -3.59 -18.19
N SER A 134 -3.37 -2.33 -17.77
CA SER A 134 -4.17 -1.35 -18.50
C SER A 134 -3.36 -0.44 -19.42
N THR A 135 -2.02 -0.52 -19.39
CA THR A 135 -1.16 0.25 -20.28
C THR A 135 -0.16 -0.68 -20.96
N ARG A 136 0.33 -0.21 -22.12
CA ARG A 136 1.36 -0.96 -22.86
C ARG A 136 2.63 -1.15 -22.03
N LYS A 137 3.03 -0.12 -21.31
CA LYS A 137 4.24 -0.20 -20.47
C LYS A 137 4.10 -1.25 -19.38
N ILE A 138 2.96 -1.27 -18.70
CA ILE A 138 2.69 -2.25 -17.63
C ILE A 138 2.66 -3.66 -18.25
N LEU A 139 2.00 -3.81 -19.39
CA LEU A 139 1.95 -5.08 -20.09
C LEU A 139 3.37 -5.59 -20.39
N LYS A 140 4.24 -4.72 -20.88
CA LYS A 140 5.63 -5.07 -21.18
C LYS A 140 6.40 -5.46 -19.93
N LEU A 141 6.25 -4.68 -18.85
CA LEU A 141 6.95 -4.95 -17.59
C LEU A 141 6.59 -6.33 -17.05
N LEU A 142 5.30 -6.64 -17.04
CA LEU A 142 4.81 -7.89 -16.47
C LEU A 142 5.06 -9.08 -17.40
N SER A 143 4.99 -8.87 -18.71
CA SER A 143 5.24 -9.94 -19.68
C SER A 143 6.66 -10.50 -19.57
N LYS A 144 7.63 -9.66 -19.24
CA LYS A 144 9.01 -10.09 -19.07
C LYS A 144 9.19 -11.03 -17.89
N LEU A 145 8.29 -10.97 -16.92
CA LEU A 145 8.37 -11.75 -15.69
C LEU A 145 7.61 -13.06 -15.80
N VAL A 146 6.71 -13.19 -16.76
CA VAL A 146 6.05 -14.46 -17.01
C VAL A 146 7.07 -15.41 -17.57
N LYS A 147 7.32 -16.46 -16.84
CA LYS A 147 8.38 -17.38 -17.21
C LYS A 147 7.96 -18.20 -18.38
N SER A 148 8.63 -17.97 -19.41
CA SER A 148 8.42 -18.75 -20.60
C SER A 148 8.85 -20.19 -20.41
N GLY A 149 9.74 -20.45 -19.52
CA GLY A 149 10.27 -21.78 -19.35
C GLY A 149 9.44 -22.69 -18.49
N ASP A 150 8.39 -22.14 -18.07
CA ASP A 150 7.56 -22.89 -17.23
C ASP A 150 6.97 -24.10 -17.82
#